data_54c002d8cb8557099915a85114b41b85
#
_entry.id   54c002d8cb8557099915a85114b41b85
#
_cell.length_a   1.000
_cell.length_b   1.000
_cell.length_c   1.000
_cell.angle_alpha   90.00
_cell.angle_beta   90.00
_cell.angle_gamma   90.00
#
_symmetry.space_group_name_H-M   'P 1'
#
loop_
_entity.id
_entity.type
_entity.pdbx_description
1 polymer ?
#
loop_
_entity_poly.entity_id
_entity_poly.type
_entity_poly.pdbx_seq_one_letter_code
_entity_poly.pdbx_strand_id
1 'polypeptide(L)'
;LQCQAYERQYGQGKCSIVRPANVYGPHDTFDPDSAMVIPSLIRKAFTNDKLEVWGDGSAIRDFIHAKDVATGMIFVVENKITEPLNLGSGDEISIKRIAETIATAANIPIEWDTTKPTGDARRVFDMSRADKLGFKPQISIEEGIKNTIEWYLENQEAANTSKDVFKALNGAI
;
A
#
# COMPACT_ATOMS: atom_id res chain seq x y z
N LEU A 1 -2.20 -14.69 17.14
CA LEU A 1 -2.25 -15.20 18.51
C LEU A 1 -3.48 -14.69 19.27
N GLN A 2 -3.72 -13.36 19.37
CA GLN A 2 -4.85 -12.80 20.14
C GLN A 2 -6.21 -13.28 19.63
N CYS A 3 -6.48 -13.24 18.32
CA CYS A 3 -7.71 -13.75 17.72
C CYS A 3 -7.93 -15.24 18.04
N GLN A 4 -6.88 -16.05 17.93
CA GLN A 4 -6.96 -17.49 18.25
C GLN A 4 -7.20 -17.74 19.74
N ALA A 5 -6.60 -16.93 20.63
CA ALA A 5 -6.86 -17.02 22.06
C ALA A 5 -8.31 -16.63 22.39
N TYR A 6 -8.80 -15.56 21.77
CA TYR A 6 -10.18 -15.11 21.91
C TYR A 6 -11.18 -16.19 21.46
N GLU A 7 -10.93 -16.82 20.31
CA GLU A 7 -11.79 -17.91 19.82
C GLU A 7 -11.77 -19.16 20.69
N ARG A 8 -10.61 -19.50 21.30
CA ARG A 8 -10.55 -20.59 22.28
C ARG A 8 -11.41 -20.32 23.50
N GLN A 9 -11.47 -19.07 23.94
CA GLN A 9 -12.21 -18.66 25.15
C GLN A 9 -13.71 -18.47 24.88
N TYR A 10 -14.09 -17.88 23.74
CA TYR A 10 -15.46 -17.44 23.44
C TYR A 10 -16.14 -18.20 22.31
N GLY A 11 -15.49 -19.21 21.76
CA GLY A 11 -16.02 -20.04 20.66
C GLY A 11 -15.48 -19.66 19.28
N GLN A 12 -15.46 -20.63 18.39
CA GLN A 12 -14.98 -20.48 17.01
C GLN A 12 -15.88 -19.53 16.18
N GLY A 13 -15.31 -18.92 15.14
CA GLY A 13 -16.05 -18.08 14.21
C GLY A 13 -16.34 -16.66 14.70
N LYS A 14 -15.63 -16.22 15.74
CA LYS A 14 -15.75 -14.85 16.29
C LYS A 14 -14.81 -13.84 15.63
N CYS A 15 -13.76 -14.32 14.97
CA CYS A 15 -12.75 -13.49 14.33
C CYS A 15 -12.56 -13.88 12.87
N SER A 16 -12.41 -12.85 12.03
CA SER A 16 -11.87 -12.98 10.67
C SER A 16 -10.50 -12.30 10.62
N ILE A 17 -9.53 -12.91 9.95
CA ILE A 17 -8.18 -12.40 9.87
C ILE A 17 -7.83 -12.10 8.42
N VAL A 18 -7.48 -10.86 8.11
CA VAL A 18 -6.94 -10.47 6.81
C VAL A 18 -5.49 -10.06 6.92
N ARG A 19 -4.71 -10.32 5.88
CA ARG A 19 -3.32 -9.92 5.73
C ARG A 19 -3.18 -9.11 4.45
N PRO A 20 -3.25 -7.78 4.52
CA PRO A 20 -3.07 -6.96 3.33
C PRO A 20 -1.61 -6.94 2.88
N ALA A 21 -1.38 -6.82 1.56
CA ALA A 21 -0.09 -6.55 0.94
C ALA A 21 0.33 -5.09 1.21
N ASN A 22 1.14 -4.47 0.35
CA ASN A 22 1.47 -3.05 0.52
C ASN A 22 0.23 -2.21 0.19
N VAL A 23 -0.41 -1.69 1.23
CA VAL A 23 -1.61 -0.86 1.09
C VAL A 23 -1.20 0.56 0.70
N TYR A 24 -1.95 1.18 -0.20
CA TYR A 24 -1.78 2.57 -0.61
C TYR A 24 -3.12 3.20 -0.97
N GLY A 25 -3.19 4.52 -1.01
CA GLY A 25 -4.41 5.24 -1.42
C GLY A 25 -4.52 6.63 -0.81
N PRO A 26 -5.66 7.31 -1.01
CA PRO A 26 -6.00 8.54 -0.30
C PRO A 26 -5.86 8.40 1.21
N HIS A 27 -5.48 9.49 1.88
CA HIS A 27 -5.23 9.55 3.33
C HIS A 27 -4.00 8.76 3.84
N ASP A 28 -3.13 8.27 2.94
CA ASP A 28 -1.86 7.68 3.34
C ASP A 28 -0.93 8.75 3.97
N THR A 29 0.15 8.30 4.63
CA THR A 29 1.16 9.23 5.14
C THR A 29 2.14 9.62 4.05
N PHE A 30 2.32 10.93 3.84
CA PHE A 30 3.29 11.50 2.91
C PHE A 30 4.53 12.09 3.63
N ASP A 31 4.65 11.88 4.94
CA ASP A 31 5.81 12.31 5.73
C ASP A 31 7.10 11.65 5.19
N PRO A 32 8.15 12.43 4.81
CA PRO A 32 9.39 11.92 4.23
C PRO A 32 10.07 10.82 5.05
N ASP A 33 9.91 10.85 6.37
CA ASP A 33 10.59 9.93 7.29
C ASP A 33 9.86 8.59 7.44
N SER A 34 8.56 8.52 7.11
CA SER A 34 7.71 7.37 7.38
C SER A 34 6.86 6.90 6.20
N ALA A 35 6.78 7.69 5.12
CA ALA A 35 6.00 7.35 3.94
C ALA A 35 6.47 6.06 3.27
N MET A 36 5.51 5.22 2.88
CA MET A 36 5.77 4.06 2.03
C MET A 36 6.10 4.49 0.60
N VAL A 37 6.49 3.55 -0.26
CA VAL A 37 7.06 3.86 -1.59
C VAL A 37 6.13 4.70 -2.47
N ILE A 38 4.84 4.38 -2.60
CA ILE A 38 3.91 5.12 -3.47
C ILE A 38 3.70 6.56 -2.98
N PRO A 39 3.27 6.82 -1.72
CA PRO A 39 3.11 8.20 -1.25
C PRO A 39 4.42 8.98 -1.24
N SER A 40 5.57 8.34 -0.95
CA SER A 40 6.89 8.98 -1.04
C SER A 40 7.22 9.44 -2.46
N LEU A 41 7.00 8.58 -3.47
CA LEU A 41 7.25 8.92 -4.87
C LEU A 41 6.28 9.99 -5.37
N ILE A 42 5.00 9.94 -5.00
CA ILE A 42 4.02 10.99 -5.34
C ILE A 42 4.48 12.32 -4.76
N ARG A 43 4.79 12.38 -3.46
CA ARG A 43 5.28 13.62 -2.85
C ARG A 43 6.51 14.16 -3.56
N LYS A 44 7.53 13.33 -3.80
CA LYS A 44 8.76 13.72 -4.50
C LYS A 44 8.46 14.26 -5.91
N ALA A 45 7.55 13.62 -6.64
CA ALA A 45 7.21 14.01 -8.00
C ALA A 45 6.53 15.38 -8.09
N PHE A 46 5.76 15.76 -7.08
CA PHE A 46 5.04 17.05 -7.06
C PHE A 46 5.74 18.15 -6.23
N THR A 47 6.93 17.86 -5.69
CA THR A 47 7.73 18.86 -4.96
C THR A 47 9.11 19.10 -5.57
N ASN A 48 9.55 18.33 -6.56
CA ASN A 48 10.88 18.45 -7.18
C ASN A 48 10.76 18.45 -8.71
N ASP A 49 11.83 18.90 -9.40
CA ASP A 49 11.90 18.96 -10.88
C ASP A 49 12.23 17.59 -11.51
N LYS A 50 12.60 16.59 -10.71
CA LYS A 50 12.90 15.22 -11.11
C LYS A 50 12.48 14.24 -10.03
N LEU A 51 12.09 13.02 -10.45
CA LEU A 51 11.74 11.93 -9.53
C LEU A 51 12.96 11.07 -9.24
N GLU A 52 13.60 11.29 -8.10
CA GLU A 52 14.67 10.41 -7.62
C GLU A 52 14.10 9.11 -7.07
N VAL A 53 14.55 7.98 -7.63
CA VAL A 53 14.14 6.62 -7.25
C VAL A 53 15.36 5.78 -6.89
N TRP A 54 15.34 5.14 -5.72
CA TRP A 54 16.44 4.28 -5.29
C TRP A 54 16.45 2.94 -6.02
N GLY A 55 17.64 2.51 -6.44
CA GLY A 55 17.85 1.29 -7.20
C GLY A 55 17.59 1.47 -8.70
N ASP A 56 17.32 0.38 -9.38
CA ASP A 56 17.05 0.29 -10.82
C ASP A 56 15.56 0.11 -11.16
N GLY A 57 14.71 0.04 -10.14
CA GLY A 57 13.28 -0.18 -10.28
C GLY A 57 12.86 -1.61 -10.58
N SER A 58 13.79 -2.58 -10.63
CA SER A 58 13.49 -3.99 -10.96
C SER A 58 12.74 -4.75 -9.86
N ALA A 59 12.80 -4.27 -8.62
CA ALA A 59 12.16 -4.92 -7.48
C ALA A 59 10.64 -5.06 -7.67
N ILE A 60 10.13 -6.28 -7.46
CA ILE A 60 8.71 -6.63 -7.63
C ILE A 60 8.02 -6.65 -6.27
N ARG A 61 6.85 -6.03 -6.20
CA ARG A 61 5.99 -6.00 -5.01
C ARG A 61 4.53 -6.23 -5.39
N ASP A 62 3.76 -6.61 -4.40
CA ASP A 62 2.30 -6.63 -4.46
C ASP A 62 1.76 -5.39 -3.76
N PHE A 63 0.91 -4.64 -4.45
CA PHE A 63 0.24 -3.43 -3.94
C PHE A 63 -1.26 -3.58 -4.04
N ILE A 64 -1.98 -3.15 -3.02
CA ILE A 64 -3.44 -3.16 -3.01
C ILE A 64 -3.97 -1.79 -2.56
N HIS A 65 -4.98 -1.30 -3.28
CA HIS A 65 -5.62 -0.04 -2.92
C HIS A 65 -6.43 -0.16 -1.62
N ALA A 66 -6.40 0.85 -0.76
CA ALA A 66 -7.06 0.84 0.54
C ALA A 66 -8.57 0.51 0.46
N LYS A 67 -9.25 0.95 -0.60
CA LYS A 67 -10.65 0.63 -0.86
C LYS A 67 -10.88 -0.86 -1.09
N ASP A 68 -9.97 -1.55 -1.81
CA ASP A 68 -10.05 -3.00 -2.03
C ASP A 68 -9.76 -3.76 -0.73
N VAL A 69 -8.87 -3.25 0.13
CA VAL A 69 -8.67 -3.81 1.48
C VAL A 69 -9.97 -3.72 2.28
N ALA A 70 -10.61 -2.56 2.30
CA ALA A 70 -11.89 -2.37 2.99
C ALA A 70 -12.97 -3.32 2.47
N THR A 71 -13.09 -3.45 1.14
CA THR A 71 -14.00 -4.43 0.51
C THR A 71 -13.65 -5.86 0.91
N GLY A 72 -12.37 -6.21 0.94
CA GLY A 72 -11.91 -7.54 1.39
C GLY A 72 -12.22 -7.81 2.87
N MET A 73 -12.14 -6.79 3.74
CA MET A 73 -12.53 -6.91 5.15
C MET A 73 -14.03 -7.17 5.29
N ILE A 74 -14.87 -6.47 4.53
CA ILE A 74 -16.33 -6.72 4.50
C ILE A 74 -16.60 -8.12 3.97
N PHE A 75 -15.95 -8.51 2.86
CA PHE A 75 -16.10 -9.82 2.24
C PHE A 75 -15.84 -10.98 3.22
N VAL A 76 -14.78 -10.94 4.01
CA VAL A 76 -14.47 -12.03 4.96
C VAL A 76 -15.50 -12.13 6.08
N VAL A 77 -16.07 -11.00 6.52
CA VAL A 77 -17.11 -10.97 7.55
C VAL A 77 -18.44 -11.52 7.00
N GLU A 78 -18.90 -11.05 5.85
CA GLU A 78 -20.16 -11.47 5.23
C GLU A 78 -20.15 -12.96 4.86
N ASN A 79 -19.01 -13.46 4.39
CA ASN A 79 -18.85 -14.88 4.02
C ASN A 79 -18.40 -15.77 5.19
N LYS A 80 -18.31 -15.23 6.42
CA LYS A 80 -17.93 -15.95 7.64
C LYS A 80 -16.61 -16.71 7.50
N ILE A 81 -15.63 -16.11 6.82
CA ILE A 81 -14.31 -16.69 6.60
C ILE A 81 -13.51 -16.51 7.89
N THR A 82 -13.17 -17.61 8.56
CA THR A 82 -12.42 -17.62 9.82
C THR A 82 -10.93 -17.90 9.62
N GLU A 83 -10.58 -18.54 8.51
CA GLU A 83 -9.19 -18.79 8.14
C GLU A 83 -8.51 -17.50 7.64
N PRO A 84 -7.23 -17.26 7.99
CA PRO A 84 -6.52 -16.07 7.53
C PRO A 84 -6.51 -15.94 6.01
N LEU A 85 -6.88 -14.77 5.48
CA LEU A 85 -6.94 -14.48 4.07
C LEU A 85 -5.94 -13.38 3.69
N ASN A 86 -5.11 -13.65 2.67
CA ASN A 86 -4.26 -12.64 2.07
C ASN A 86 -5.10 -11.71 1.18
N LEU A 87 -4.85 -10.41 1.28
CA LEU A 87 -5.46 -9.39 0.43
C LEU A 87 -4.34 -8.66 -0.32
N GLY A 88 -4.11 -9.04 -1.56
CA GLY A 88 -3.19 -8.43 -2.50
C GLY A 88 -3.90 -8.08 -3.80
N SER A 89 -3.20 -7.46 -4.74
CA SER A 89 -3.73 -7.26 -6.10
C SER A 89 -3.70 -8.56 -6.92
N GLY A 90 -2.78 -9.45 -6.57
CA GLY A 90 -2.43 -10.60 -7.41
C GLY A 90 -1.50 -10.26 -8.56
N ASP A 91 -1.16 -8.98 -8.74
CA ASP A 91 -0.25 -8.49 -9.77
C ASP A 91 1.19 -8.37 -9.27
N GLU A 92 2.14 -8.67 -10.12
CA GLU A 92 3.56 -8.46 -9.90
C GLU A 92 3.97 -7.08 -10.40
N ILE A 93 3.98 -6.08 -9.49
CA ILE A 93 4.22 -4.69 -9.85
C ILE A 93 5.69 -4.34 -9.61
N SER A 94 6.43 -3.90 -10.64
CA SER A 94 7.77 -3.36 -10.48
C SER A 94 7.74 -1.94 -9.93
N ILE A 95 8.74 -1.57 -9.14
CA ILE A 95 8.94 -0.18 -8.70
C ILE A 95 9.11 0.74 -9.90
N LYS A 96 9.70 0.23 -11.00
CA LYS A 96 9.82 0.96 -12.25
C LYS A 96 8.46 1.37 -12.82
N ARG A 97 7.49 0.43 -12.91
CA ARG A 97 6.13 0.73 -13.40
C ARG A 97 5.45 1.81 -12.56
N ILE A 98 5.60 1.75 -11.24
CA ILE A 98 5.05 2.76 -10.33
C ILE A 98 5.69 4.13 -10.58
N ALA A 99 7.03 4.18 -10.63
CA ALA A 99 7.77 5.42 -10.85
C ALA A 99 7.42 6.05 -12.21
N GLU A 100 7.35 5.24 -13.29
CA GLU A 100 6.96 5.70 -14.63
C GLU A 100 5.53 6.25 -14.65
N THR A 101 4.58 5.59 -13.98
CA THR A 101 3.20 6.07 -13.87
C THR A 101 3.12 7.43 -13.16
N ILE A 102 3.82 7.58 -12.03
CA ILE A 102 3.83 8.82 -11.24
C ILE A 102 4.58 9.95 -11.99
N ALA A 103 5.75 9.66 -12.55
CA ALA A 103 6.55 10.65 -13.27
C ALA A 103 5.81 11.17 -14.52
N THR A 104 5.09 10.29 -15.23
CA THR A 104 4.25 10.68 -16.36
C THR A 104 3.13 11.61 -15.92
N ALA A 105 2.46 11.32 -14.81
CA ALA A 105 1.40 12.16 -14.26
C ALA A 105 1.90 13.55 -13.81
N ALA A 106 3.14 13.62 -13.28
CA ALA A 106 3.77 14.86 -12.86
C ALA A 106 4.51 15.58 -14.00
N ASN A 107 4.68 14.95 -15.16
CA ASN A 107 5.43 15.44 -16.33
C ASN A 107 6.88 15.82 -15.99
N ILE A 108 7.60 14.95 -15.25
CA ILE A 108 8.99 15.12 -14.86
C ILE A 108 9.84 13.90 -15.22
N PRO A 109 11.17 14.05 -15.40
CA PRO A 109 12.07 12.93 -15.64
C PRO A 109 12.31 12.11 -14.37
N ILE A 110 12.66 10.81 -14.57
CA ILE A 110 13.10 9.91 -13.50
C ILE A 110 14.62 9.89 -13.44
N GLU A 111 15.17 9.97 -12.23
CA GLU A 111 16.58 9.73 -11.94
C GLU A 111 16.72 8.48 -11.06
N TRP A 112 17.42 7.46 -11.58
CA TRP A 112 17.66 6.21 -10.85
C TRP A 112 18.96 6.29 -10.05
N ASP A 113 18.89 6.19 -8.71
CA ASP A 113 20.07 6.09 -7.85
C ASP A 113 20.40 4.62 -7.56
N THR A 114 21.20 4.03 -8.44
CA THR A 114 21.63 2.62 -8.32
C THR A 114 22.67 2.37 -7.23
N THR A 115 23.15 3.42 -6.55
CA THR A 115 24.05 3.29 -5.39
C THR A 115 23.31 2.91 -4.11
N LYS A 116 21.98 3.10 -4.09
CA LYS A 116 21.11 2.75 -2.97
C LYS A 116 20.62 1.31 -3.03
N PRO A 117 20.38 0.67 -1.88
CA PRO A 117 19.89 -0.71 -1.84
C PRO A 117 18.48 -0.82 -2.43
N THR A 118 18.22 -1.92 -3.16
CA THR A 118 16.91 -2.22 -3.78
C THR A 118 16.00 -3.06 -2.88
N GLY A 119 16.52 -3.64 -1.80
CA GLY A 119 15.80 -4.62 -0.97
C GLY A 119 15.58 -5.96 -1.69
N ASP A 120 14.58 -6.73 -1.27
CA ASP A 120 14.25 -8.03 -1.86
C ASP A 120 13.90 -7.89 -3.34
N ALA A 121 14.40 -8.78 -4.20
CA ALA A 121 14.11 -8.76 -5.64
C ALA A 121 12.61 -8.97 -5.91
N ARG A 122 11.95 -9.85 -5.16
CA ARG A 122 10.52 -10.16 -5.34
C ARG A 122 9.84 -10.50 -4.02
N ARG A 123 8.74 -9.81 -3.72
CA ARG A 123 7.89 -10.08 -2.56
C ARG A 123 6.42 -9.85 -2.94
N VAL A 124 5.69 -10.94 -3.17
CA VAL A 124 4.29 -10.94 -3.56
C VAL A 124 3.51 -11.94 -2.71
N PHE A 125 2.19 -11.76 -2.64
CA PHE A 125 1.32 -12.64 -1.88
C PHE A 125 0.79 -13.78 -2.76
N ASP A 126 0.61 -14.94 -2.15
CA ASP A 126 -0.21 -16.01 -2.74
C ASP A 126 -1.68 -15.68 -2.53
N MET A 127 -2.36 -15.35 -3.63
CA MET A 127 -3.77 -14.99 -3.67
C MET A 127 -4.70 -16.17 -3.98
N SER A 128 -4.16 -17.38 -4.18
CA SER A 128 -4.93 -18.55 -4.63
C SER A 128 -6.12 -18.90 -3.74
N ARG A 129 -6.03 -18.64 -2.43
CA ARG A 129 -7.17 -18.82 -1.51
C ARG A 129 -8.23 -17.75 -1.70
N ALA A 130 -7.86 -16.50 -1.83
CA ALA A 130 -8.78 -15.39 -2.05
C ALA A 130 -9.54 -15.57 -3.36
N ASP A 131 -8.85 -15.95 -4.44
CA ASP A 131 -9.44 -16.25 -5.74
C ASP A 131 -10.45 -17.39 -5.68
N LYS A 132 -10.11 -18.49 -5.00
CA LYS A 132 -11.03 -19.64 -4.80
C LYS A 132 -12.30 -19.28 -4.03
N LEU A 133 -12.20 -18.29 -3.14
CA LEU A 133 -13.34 -17.80 -2.37
C LEU A 133 -14.13 -16.72 -3.12
N GLY A 134 -13.64 -16.26 -4.27
CA GLY A 134 -14.30 -15.27 -5.12
C GLY A 134 -13.96 -13.81 -4.82
N PHE A 135 -12.99 -13.54 -3.93
CA PHE A 135 -12.50 -12.19 -3.74
C PHE A 135 -11.56 -11.78 -4.87
N LYS A 136 -11.82 -10.61 -5.46
CA LYS A 136 -10.96 -9.99 -6.48
C LYS A 136 -10.87 -8.49 -6.23
N PRO A 137 -9.67 -7.92 -6.13
CA PRO A 137 -9.50 -6.47 -6.11
C PRO A 137 -10.01 -5.87 -7.42
N GLN A 138 -10.53 -4.65 -7.37
CA GLN A 138 -11.19 -3.99 -8.50
C GLN A 138 -10.38 -2.82 -9.05
N ILE A 139 -9.46 -2.26 -8.27
CA ILE A 139 -8.73 -1.04 -8.62
C ILE A 139 -7.36 -1.42 -9.16
N SER A 140 -7.09 -1.08 -10.43
CA SER A 140 -5.77 -1.26 -11.04
C SER A 140 -4.73 -0.34 -10.40
N ILE A 141 -3.45 -0.68 -10.55
CA ILE A 141 -2.37 0.14 -9.96
C ILE A 141 -2.38 1.57 -10.55
N GLU A 142 -2.65 1.71 -11.85
CA GLU A 142 -2.71 3.00 -12.52
C GLU A 142 -3.87 3.86 -12.01
N GLU A 143 -5.05 3.28 -11.89
CA GLU A 143 -6.22 3.97 -11.36
C GLU A 143 -6.01 4.36 -9.89
N GLY A 144 -5.49 3.46 -9.08
CA GLY A 144 -5.22 3.71 -7.67
C GLY A 144 -4.17 4.81 -7.46
N ILE A 145 -3.07 4.82 -8.26
CA ILE A 145 -2.07 5.90 -8.23
C ILE A 145 -2.72 7.22 -8.63
N LYS A 146 -3.52 7.24 -9.70
CA LYS A 146 -4.24 8.45 -10.14
C LYS A 146 -5.11 9.01 -9.01
N ASN A 147 -5.95 8.18 -8.41
CA ASN A 147 -6.83 8.59 -7.30
C ASN A 147 -6.03 9.13 -6.10
N THR A 148 -4.87 8.52 -5.81
CA THR A 148 -3.99 8.96 -4.72
C THR A 148 -3.33 10.30 -5.03
N ILE A 149 -2.91 10.53 -6.28
CA ILE A 149 -2.35 11.82 -6.76
C ILE A 149 -3.41 12.92 -6.68
N GLU A 150 -4.62 12.68 -7.18
CA GLU A 150 -5.73 13.64 -7.15
C GLU A 150 -5.99 14.08 -5.70
N TRP A 151 -6.13 13.11 -4.79
CA TRP A 151 -6.31 13.43 -3.37
C TRP A 151 -5.13 14.20 -2.78
N TYR A 152 -3.88 13.81 -3.09
CA TYR A 152 -2.68 14.50 -2.59
C TYR A 152 -2.65 15.95 -3.02
N LEU A 153 -2.95 16.25 -4.29
CA LEU A 153 -2.94 17.61 -4.82
C LEU A 153 -4.03 18.49 -4.18
N GLU A 154 -5.21 17.94 -3.90
CA GLU A 154 -6.29 18.64 -3.22
C GLU A 154 -6.00 18.87 -1.72
N ASN A 155 -5.15 18.04 -1.09
CA ASN A 155 -4.88 18.04 0.34
C ASN A 155 -3.41 18.27 0.68
N GLN A 156 -2.62 18.85 -0.22
CA GLN A 156 -1.16 18.90 -0.17
C GLN A 156 -0.61 19.53 1.12
N GLU A 157 -1.22 20.61 1.60
CA GLU A 157 -0.80 21.26 2.84
C GLU A 157 -0.98 20.34 4.05
N ALA A 158 -2.15 19.72 4.19
CA ALA A 158 -2.44 18.78 5.27
C ALA A 158 -1.58 17.51 5.17
N ALA A 159 -1.42 16.95 3.96
CA ALA A 159 -0.61 15.77 3.71
C ALA A 159 0.87 15.98 4.06
N ASN A 160 1.44 17.14 3.73
CA ASN A 160 2.85 17.46 4.00
C ASN A 160 3.14 17.85 5.46
N THR A 161 2.10 18.29 6.21
CA THR A 161 2.22 18.69 7.62
C THR A 161 1.79 17.61 8.60
N SER A 162 1.07 16.60 8.13
CA SER A 162 0.62 15.46 8.94
C SER A 162 1.84 14.69 9.46
N LYS A 163 2.12 14.84 10.75
CA LYS A 163 3.13 14.04 11.44
C LYS A 163 2.56 12.67 11.74
N ASP A 164 3.40 11.65 11.65
CA ASP A 164 3.06 10.31 12.13
C ASP A 164 2.61 10.41 13.60
N VAL A 165 1.32 10.12 13.86
CA VAL A 165 0.71 10.21 15.19
C VAL A 165 1.45 9.31 16.19
N PHE A 166 2.04 8.19 15.74
CA PHE A 166 2.83 7.30 16.59
C PHE A 166 4.18 7.90 16.98
N LYS A 167 4.82 8.71 16.14
CA LYS A 167 6.03 9.48 16.52
C LYS A 167 5.69 10.56 17.54
N ALA A 168 4.55 11.22 17.40
CA ALA A 168 4.10 12.24 18.36
C ALA A 168 3.81 11.65 19.75
N LEU A 169 3.26 10.42 19.80
CA LEU A 169 2.98 9.72 21.07
C LEU A 169 4.25 9.19 21.74
N ASN A 170 5.25 8.73 20.97
CA ASN A 170 6.51 8.19 21.52
C ASN A 170 7.49 9.29 21.99
N GLY A 171 7.31 10.54 21.59
CA GLY A 171 8.06 11.70 22.09
C GLY A 171 7.47 12.33 23.37
N ALA A 172 6.36 11.80 23.87
CA ALA A 172 5.64 12.29 25.05
C ALA A 172 5.71 11.35 26.27
N ILE A 173 6.55 10.29 26.21
CA ILE A 173 6.83 9.35 27.33
C ILE A 173 8.25 9.50 27.82
#